data_63d0a6b8505969b89f77ca8f4cb8791d
#
_entry.id   63d0a6b8505969b89f77ca8f4cb8791d
#
_cell.length_a   1.000
_cell.length_b   1.000
_cell.length_c   1.000
_cell.angle_alpha   90.00
_cell.angle_beta   90.00
_cell.angle_gamma   90.00
#
_symmetry.space_group_name_H-M   'P 1'
#
loop_
_entity.id
_entity.type
_entity.pdbx_description
1 polymer ?
#
loop_
_entity_poly.entity_id
_entity_poly.type
_entity_poly.pdbx_seq_one_letter_code
_entity_poly.pdbx_strand_id
1 'polypeptide(L)'
;MITNLSYDCDVIIIGAGPAGCTAATILAEENGRKVIVLEKEFFPRYHVGESLIPHCWDTLNRIGMTDRLDEKGFQVKQSVQFVDPGGELSTPFYFSEHTDHPRAKTWQVDRETFDTMMMERAREAGAQVREGIKVLDFIEQDGVVVGVRAEDAEGNGFELRAPVTMDASGRDALFQRKKKLRKRDPKLNKIAIWTLYKGAKRDPGIDEGATTVAYVKGKGWFWNIPVSYTHLTLPTILP
;
A
#
# COMPACT_ATOMS: atom_id res chain seq x y z
N MET A 1 -12.47 7.48 35.21
CA MET A 1 -11.25 6.68 35.50
C MET A 1 -11.39 5.36 34.76
N ILE A 2 -10.53 5.11 33.76
CA ILE A 2 -10.50 3.83 33.03
C ILE A 2 -9.83 2.83 33.97
N THR A 3 -10.66 2.11 34.76
CA THR A 3 -10.22 1.17 35.76
C THR A 3 -9.69 -0.09 35.09
N ASN A 4 -8.41 -0.40 35.35
CA ASN A 4 -7.74 -1.70 35.16
C ASN A 4 -8.10 -2.51 33.89
N LEU A 5 -7.94 -1.92 32.69
CA LEU A 5 -7.94 -2.72 31.46
C LEU A 5 -6.59 -3.43 31.33
N SER A 6 -6.62 -4.77 31.31
CA SER A 6 -5.47 -5.53 30.85
C SER A 6 -5.40 -5.43 29.33
N TYR A 7 -4.27 -4.95 28.79
CA TYR A 7 -4.01 -4.86 27.38
C TYR A 7 -3.13 -6.00 26.92
N ASP A 8 -3.42 -6.54 25.75
CA ASP A 8 -2.66 -7.62 25.12
C ASP A 8 -1.39 -7.11 24.45
N CYS A 9 -1.43 -5.86 23.98
CA CYS A 9 -0.32 -5.16 23.33
C CYS A 9 -0.47 -3.64 23.45
N ASP A 10 0.52 -2.87 22.99
CA ASP A 10 0.46 -1.41 22.95
C ASP A 10 -0.36 -0.91 21.77
N VAL A 11 -0.25 -1.56 20.61
CA VAL A 11 -0.90 -1.14 19.38
C VAL A 11 -1.44 -2.33 18.62
N ILE A 12 -2.72 -2.26 18.22
CA ILE A 12 -3.33 -3.14 17.23
C ILE A 12 -3.34 -2.40 15.89
N ILE A 13 -2.86 -3.04 14.82
CA ILE A 13 -2.94 -2.52 13.45
C ILE A 13 -3.82 -3.44 12.62
N ILE A 14 -4.82 -2.89 11.92
CA ILE A 14 -5.74 -3.62 11.07
C ILE A 14 -5.29 -3.51 9.63
N GLY A 15 -4.80 -4.60 9.06
CA GLY A 15 -4.28 -4.71 7.69
C GLY A 15 -2.76 -4.68 7.61
N ALA A 16 -2.18 -5.69 6.95
CA ALA A 16 -0.76 -5.84 6.68
C ALA A 16 -0.37 -5.34 5.27
N GLY A 17 -1.08 -4.36 4.74
CA GLY A 17 -0.65 -3.65 3.53
C GLY A 17 0.53 -2.71 3.80
N PRO A 18 1.03 -1.99 2.78
CA PRO A 18 2.21 -1.13 2.94
C PRO A 18 2.12 -0.13 4.10
N ALA A 19 0.95 0.47 4.34
CA ALA A 19 0.76 1.41 5.44
C ALA A 19 0.85 0.74 6.82
N GLY A 20 0.18 -0.42 6.98
CA GLY A 20 0.18 -1.16 8.25
C GLY A 20 1.54 -1.73 8.58
N CYS A 21 2.24 -2.31 7.61
CA CYS A 21 3.59 -2.85 7.81
C CYS A 21 4.61 -1.74 8.08
N THR A 22 4.51 -0.59 7.41
CA THR A 22 5.35 0.57 7.71
C THR A 22 5.18 1.04 9.16
N ALA A 23 3.93 1.23 9.59
CA ALA A 23 3.64 1.65 10.96
C ALA A 23 4.09 0.61 11.97
N ALA A 24 3.88 -0.67 11.69
CA ALA A 24 4.31 -1.78 12.55
C ALA A 24 5.83 -1.79 12.73
N THR A 25 6.59 -1.65 11.63
CA THR A 25 8.05 -1.60 11.65
C THR A 25 8.54 -0.46 12.53
N ILE A 26 8.07 0.76 12.28
CA ILE A 26 8.49 1.94 13.03
C ILE A 26 8.16 1.82 14.52
N LEU A 27 6.95 1.40 14.86
CA LEU A 27 6.51 1.29 16.25
C LEU A 27 7.25 0.20 17.02
N ALA A 28 7.53 -0.93 16.40
CA ALA A 28 8.23 -2.02 17.04
C ALA A 28 9.74 -1.73 17.18
N GLU A 29 10.40 -1.33 16.09
CA GLU A 29 11.85 -1.18 16.04
C GLU A 29 12.34 0.12 16.69
N GLU A 30 11.76 1.28 16.33
CA GLU A 30 12.24 2.57 16.84
C GLU A 30 11.68 2.89 18.22
N ASN A 31 10.51 2.38 18.58
CA ASN A 31 9.80 2.74 19.80
C ASN A 31 9.64 1.60 20.79
N GLY A 32 10.11 0.40 20.48
CA GLY A 32 10.04 -0.77 21.34
C GLY A 32 8.61 -1.16 21.76
N ARG A 33 7.59 -0.83 20.92
CA ARG A 33 6.20 -1.12 21.22
C ARG A 33 5.84 -2.56 20.90
N LYS A 34 5.02 -3.17 21.74
CA LYS A 34 4.40 -4.46 21.45
C LYS A 34 3.27 -4.24 20.43
N VAL A 35 3.54 -4.55 19.16
CA VAL A 35 2.61 -4.33 18.05
C VAL A 35 2.04 -5.66 17.56
N ILE A 36 0.71 -5.72 17.39
CA ILE A 36 0.01 -6.84 16.75
C ILE A 36 -0.67 -6.31 15.50
N VAL A 37 -0.32 -6.91 14.35
CA VAL A 37 -0.97 -6.63 13.06
C VAL A 37 -1.94 -7.76 12.75
N LEU A 38 -3.17 -7.44 12.40
CA LEU A 38 -4.22 -8.40 12.03
C LEU A 38 -4.53 -8.26 10.54
N GLU A 39 -4.25 -9.30 9.77
CA GLU A 39 -4.49 -9.33 8.33
C GLU A 39 -5.46 -10.46 7.98
N LYS A 40 -6.50 -10.14 7.20
CA LYS A 40 -7.56 -11.09 6.83
C LYS A 40 -7.14 -12.11 5.77
N GLU A 41 -6.15 -11.77 4.94
CA GLU A 41 -5.66 -12.60 3.85
C GLU A 41 -4.35 -13.29 4.25
N PHE A 42 -3.99 -14.34 3.50
CA PHE A 42 -2.69 -14.98 3.59
C PHE A 42 -1.78 -14.45 2.48
N PHE A 43 -0.51 -14.23 2.79
CA PHE A 43 0.48 -13.82 1.80
C PHE A 43 1.17 -15.03 1.14
N PRO A 44 1.61 -14.91 -0.13
CA PRO A 44 1.48 -13.74 -1.00
C PRO A 44 0.04 -13.54 -1.48
N ARG A 45 -0.38 -12.28 -1.65
CA ARG A 45 -1.71 -11.92 -2.12
C ARG A 45 -1.67 -10.87 -3.22
N TYR A 46 -2.56 -10.99 -4.20
CA TYR A 46 -2.67 -10.03 -5.28
C TYR A 46 -3.28 -8.70 -4.80
N HIS A 47 -2.68 -7.59 -5.23
CA HIS A 47 -3.23 -6.24 -5.00
C HIS A 47 -2.89 -5.32 -6.16
N VAL A 48 -3.71 -4.30 -6.42
CA VAL A 48 -3.44 -3.28 -7.44
C VAL A 48 -2.78 -2.06 -6.80
N GLY A 49 -1.83 -1.43 -7.53
CA GLY A 49 -1.11 -0.24 -7.11
C GLY A 49 0.40 -0.45 -7.14
N GLU A 50 0.93 -0.65 -8.36
CA GLU A 50 2.28 -1.12 -8.62
C GLU A 50 3.29 0.02 -8.78
N SER A 51 2.81 1.23 -9.12
CA SER A 51 3.68 2.37 -9.41
C SER A 51 3.90 3.23 -8.16
N LEU A 52 5.06 3.14 -7.56
CA LEU A 52 5.43 3.98 -6.43
C LEU A 52 5.78 5.40 -6.92
N ILE A 53 5.55 6.38 -6.04
CA ILE A 53 5.93 7.78 -6.29
C ILE A 53 7.23 8.12 -5.56
N PRO A 54 8.02 9.10 -6.04
CA PRO A 54 9.28 9.50 -5.42
C PRO A 54 9.21 9.76 -3.91
N HIS A 55 8.11 10.36 -3.44
CA HIS A 55 7.94 10.69 -2.01
C HIS A 55 7.87 9.46 -1.09
N CYS A 56 7.55 8.26 -1.62
CA CYS A 56 7.56 7.02 -0.83
C CYS A 56 8.99 6.64 -0.41
N TRP A 57 10.02 7.13 -1.11
CA TRP A 57 11.41 6.78 -0.87
C TRP A 57 11.83 7.06 0.59
N ASP A 58 11.49 8.23 1.12
CA ASP A 58 11.88 8.63 2.47
C ASP A 58 11.33 7.66 3.54
N THR A 59 10.08 7.24 3.36
CA THR A 59 9.45 6.27 4.28
C THR A 59 10.04 4.88 4.12
N LEU A 60 10.27 4.42 2.89
CA LEU A 60 10.87 3.12 2.62
C LEU A 60 12.32 3.05 3.11
N ASN A 61 13.07 4.14 2.94
CA ASN A 61 14.43 4.25 3.46
C ASN A 61 14.46 4.18 5.01
N ARG A 62 13.55 4.89 5.67
CA ARG A 62 13.44 4.89 7.14
C ARG A 62 13.25 3.48 7.72
N ILE A 63 12.50 2.64 7.03
CA ILE A 63 12.26 1.25 7.46
C ILE A 63 13.24 0.24 6.84
N GLY A 64 14.31 0.70 6.17
CA GLY A 64 15.36 -0.15 5.60
C GLY A 64 14.91 -0.97 4.38
N MET A 65 13.93 -0.46 3.60
CA MET A 65 13.42 -1.19 2.44
C MET A 65 14.07 -0.78 1.11
N THR A 66 14.71 0.39 1.00
CA THR A 66 15.25 0.88 -0.28
C THR A 66 16.26 -0.07 -0.90
N ASP A 67 17.25 -0.52 -0.13
CA ASP A 67 18.29 -1.44 -0.60
C ASP A 67 17.69 -2.80 -0.97
N ARG A 68 16.73 -3.28 -0.18
CA ARG A 68 16.01 -4.55 -0.46
C ARG A 68 15.22 -4.51 -1.76
N LEU A 69 14.65 -3.34 -2.12
CA LEU A 69 13.93 -3.17 -3.38
C LEU A 69 14.90 -3.17 -4.58
N ASP A 70 16.08 -2.56 -4.42
CA ASP A 70 17.14 -2.61 -5.43
C ASP A 70 17.69 -4.03 -5.59
N GLU A 71 18.00 -4.74 -4.51
CA GLU A 71 18.47 -6.13 -4.51
C GLU A 71 17.45 -7.10 -5.10
N LYS A 72 16.16 -6.86 -4.87
CA LYS A 72 15.08 -7.67 -5.45
C LYS A 72 14.97 -7.48 -6.96
N GLY A 73 15.51 -6.39 -7.50
CA GLY A 73 15.51 -6.10 -8.93
C GLY A 73 14.15 -5.63 -9.45
N PHE A 74 13.38 -4.92 -8.64
CA PHE A 74 12.19 -4.24 -9.14
C PHE A 74 12.54 -3.21 -10.21
N GLN A 75 11.64 -3.04 -11.18
CA GLN A 75 11.83 -2.08 -12.26
C GLN A 75 12.00 -0.65 -11.71
N VAL A 76 13.15 -0.06 -11.94
CA VAL A 76 13.42 1.32 -11.53
C VAL A 76 12.62 2.28 -12.39
N LYS A 77 11.98 3.24 -11.74
CA LYS A 77 11.19 4.31 -12.34
C LYS A 77 11.86 5.66 -12.05
N GLN A 78 12.20 6.40 -13.12
CA GLN A 78 12.88 7.69 -13.02
C GLN A 78 12.09 8.82 -13.67
N SER A 79 11.02 8.47 -14.42
CA SER A 79 10.21 9.43 -15.15
C SER A 79 8.73 9.05 -15.20
N VAL A 80 7.96 9.98 -15.65
CA VAL A 80 6.58 9.82 -16.07
C VAL A 80 6.37 10.57 -17.37
N GLN A 81 5.58 10.04 -18.28
CA GLN A 81 5.27 10.68 -19.56
C GLN A 81 3.76 10.65 -19.82
N PHE A 82 3.32 11.53 -20.68
CA PHE A 82 1.91 11.72 -20.98
C PHE A 82 1.66 11.59 -22.46
N VAL A 83 0.52 11.01 -22.83
CA VAL A 83 0.02 11.01 -24.20
C VAL A 83 -1.20 11.89 -24.26
N ASP A 84 -1.19 12.86 -25.16
CA ASP A 84 -2.28 13.80 -25.38
C ASP A 84 -3.47 13.16 -26.10
N PRO A 85 -4.62 13.86 -26.28
CA PRO A 85 -5.77 13.31 -27.01
C PRO A 85 -5.51 13.07 -28.50
N GLY A 86 -4.46 13.64 -29.08
CA GLY A 86 -4.01 13.43 -30.46
C GLY A 86 -3.14 12.17 -30.63
N GLY A 87 -2.69 11.60 -29.52
CA GLY A 87 -1.78 10.46 -29.51
C GLY A 87 -0.30 10.84 -29.49
N GLU A 88 0.01 12.12 -29.30
CA GLU A 88 1.40 12.59 -29.21
C GLU A 88 1.95 12.41 -27.79
N LEU A 89 3.18 11.86 -27.72
CA LEU A 89 3.90 11.63 -26.46
C LEU A 89 4.62 12.92 -26.04
N SER A 90 4.43 13.30 -24.78
CA SER A 90 5.16 14.42 -24.18
C SER A 90 6.64 14.09 -24.00
N THR A 91 7.47 15.12 -23.84
CA THR A 91 8.79 14.94 -23.22
C THR A 91 8.62 14.29 -21.86
N PRO A 92 9.43 13.29 -21.49
CA PRO A 92 9.39 12.68 -20.16
C PRO A 92 9.66 13.71 -19.06
N PHE A 93 8.91 13.62 -17.98
CA PHE A 93 9.15 14.37 -16.76
C PHE A 93 10.11 13.57 -15.89
N TYR A 94 11.39 13.92 -15.92
CA TYR A 94 12.42 13.26 -15.11
C TYR A 94 12.44 13.80 -13.69
N PHE A 95 12.41 12.90 -12.71
CA PHE A 95 12.44 13.28 -11.29
C PHE A 95 13.75 13.94 -10.90
N SER A 96 14.87 13.55 -11.52
CA SER A 96 16.20 14.12 -11.29
C SER A 96 16.36 15.57 -11.74
N GLU A 97 15.50 16.07 -12.62
CA GLU A 97 15.49 17.49 -13.01
C GLU A 97 14.91 18.41 -11.91
N HIS A 98 14.25 17.81 -10.91
CA HIS A 98 13.56 18.52 -9.83
C HIS A 98 14.16 18.31 -8.45
N THR A 99 15.07 17.35 -8.30
CA THR A 99 15.75 17.07 -7.03
C THR A 99 17.00 16.22 -7.25
N ASP A 100 18.08 16.56 -6.54
CA ASP A 100 19.31 15.75 -6.45
C ASP A 100 19.22 14.67 -5.37
N HIS A 101 18.11 14.60 -4.64
CA HIS A 101 17.89 13.63 -3.58
C HIS A 101 17.77 12.21 -4.15
N PRO A 102 18.21 11.13 -3.45
CA PRO A 102 18.03 9.75 -3.90
C PRO A 102 16.61 9.36 -4.28
N ARG A 103 15.59 10.06 -3.77
CA ARG A 103 14.18 9.92 -4.20
C ARG A 103 13.91 10.33 -5.64
N ALA A 104 14.90 10.84 -6.38
CA ALA A 104 14.79 11.04 -7.82
C ALA A 104 14.61 9.73 -8.60
N LYS A 105 14.73 8.59 -7.95
CA LYS A 105 14.29 7.28 -8.45
C LYS A 105 13.24 6.67 -7.50
N THR A 106 12.38 5.83 -8.06
CA THR A 106 11.43 5.00 -7.34
C THR A 106 11.26 3.66 -8.08
N TRP A 107 10.25 2.87 -7.77
CA TRP A 107 10.10 1.53 -8.34
C TRP A 107 8.69 1.29 -8.86
N GLN A 108 8.62 0.45 -9.89
CA GLN A 108 7.40 -0.29 -10.25
C GLN A 108 7.50 -1.66 -9.58
N VAL A 109 6.53 -1.99 -8.75
CA VAL A 109 6.58 -3.19 -7.92
C VAL A 109 5.49 -4.18 -8.30
N ASP A 110 5.84 -5.46 -8.32
CA ASP A 110 4.85 -6.51 -8.17
C ASP A 110 4.36 -6.52 -6.72
N ARG A 111 3.07 -6.33 -6.53
CA ARG A 111 2.48 -6.14 -5.21
C ARG A 111 2.46 -7.41 -4.35
N GLU A 112 2.41 -8.59 -4.94
CA GLU A 112 2.50 -9.85 -4.18
C GLU A 112 3.87 -9.94 -3.50
N THR A 113 4.92 -9.68 -4.25
CA THR A 113 6.29 -9.69 -3.74
C THR A 113 6.55 -8.52 -2.79
N PHE A 114 6.20 -7.30 -3.20
CA PHE A 114 6.43 -6.10 -2.41
C PHE A 114 5.71 -6.14 -1.05
N ASP A 115 4.43 -6.49 -1.04
CA ASP A 115 3.64 -6.54 0.19
C ASP A 115 4.16 -7.65 1.13
N THR A 116 4.60 -8.81 0.58
CA THR A 116 5.25 -9.87 1.35
C THR A 116 6.54 -9.38 2.00
N MET A 117 7.41 -8.69 1.25
CA MET A 117 8.65 -8.11 1.79
C MET A 117 8.38 -7.10 2.92
N MET A 118 7.36 -6.26 2.75
CA MET A 118 6.94 -5.29 3.77
C MET A 118 6.46 -5.99 5.04
N MET A 119 5.69 -7.07 4.91
CA MET A 119 5.21 -7.86 6.03
C MET A 119 6.37 -8.56 6.77
N GLU A 120 7.29 -9.18 6.03
CA GLU A 120 8.48 -9.80 6.60
C GLU A 120 9.34 -8.77 7.34
N ARG A 121 9.51 -7.58 6.76
CA ARG A 121 10.22 -6.49 7.42
C ARG A 121 9.57 -6.07 8.74
N ALA A 122 8.24 -6.03 8.80
CA ALA A 122 7.53 -5.74 10.05
C ALA A 122 7.74 -6.84 11.11
N ARG A 123 7.79 -8.12 10.70
CA ARG A 123 8.12 -9.26 11.58
C ARG A 123 9.54 -9.18 12.10
N GLU A 124 10.52 -8.88 11.25
CA GLU A 124 11.92 -8.68 11.62
C GLU A 124 12.09 -7.54 12.64
N ALA A 125 11.30 -6.49 12.52
CA ALA A 125 11.27 -5.37 13.47
C ALA A 125 10.68 -5.73 14.84
N GLY A 126 10.10 -6.93 14.98
CA GLY A 126 9.51 -7.43 16.22
C GLY A 126 7.98 -7.32 16.31
N ALA A 127 7.30 -6.88 15.25
CA ALA A 127 5.84 -6.88 15.22
C ALA A 127 5.29 -8.30 15.04
N GLN A 128 4.22 -8.62 15.77
CA GLN A 128 3.50 -9.88 15.60
C GLN A 128 2.46 -9.75 14.48
N VAL A 129 2.74 -10.26 13.29
CA VAL A 129 1.79 -10.27 12.18
C VAL A 129 1.02 -11.58 12.17
N ARG A 130 -0.30 -11.50 12.31
CA ARG A 130 -1.24 -12.62 12.29
C ARG A 130 -2.07 -12.56 11.00
N GLU A 131 -1.87 -13.54 10.14
CA GLU A 131 -2.60 -13.70 8.88
C GLU A 131 -3.87 -14.54 9.10
N GLY A 132 -4.85 -14.44 8.20
CA GLY A 132 -6.13 -15.12 8.31
C GLY A 132 -7.03 -14.58 9.42
N ILE A 133 -6.74 -13.38 9.94
CA ILE A 133 -7.51 -12.77 11.03
C ILE A 133 -8.33 -11.59 10.51
N LYS A 134 -9.63 -11.76 10.53
CA LYS A 134 -10.58 -10.74 10.09
C LYS A 134 -11.15 -9.97 11.26
N VAL A 135 -10.87 -8.67 11.31
CA VAL A 135 -11.49 -7.78 12.29
C VAL A 135 -12.94 -7.51 11.92
N LEU A 136 -13.83 -7.78 12.85
CA LEU A 136 -15.29 -7.64 12.66
C LEU A 136 -15.81 -6.31 13.19
N ASP A 137 -15.30 -5.88 14.36
CA ASP A 137 -15.79 -4.68 15.04
C ASP A 137 -14.76 -4.11 16.03
N PHE A 138 -15.03 -2.91 16.53
CA PHE A 138 -14.25 -2.23 17.55
C PHE A 138 -14.88 -2.43 18.92
N ILE A 139 -14.04 -2.59 19.95
CA ILE A 139 -14.45 -2.58 21.35
C ILE A 139 -14.33 -1.15 21.84
N GLU A 140 -15.43 -0.58 22.28
CA GLU A 140 -15.49 0.78 22.78
C GLU A 140 -15.87 0.80 24.26
N GLN A 141 -15.20 1.65 25.03
CA GLN A 141 -15.51 1.95 26.41
C GLN A 141 -15.46 3.46 26.63
N ASP A 142 -16.53 4.04 27.14
CA ASP A 142 -16.66 5.48 27.38
C ASP A 142 -16.34 6.35 26.14
N GLY A 143 -16.71 5.85 24.93
CA GLY A 143 -16.47 6.52 23.66
C GLY A 143 -15.04 6.38 23.10
N VAL A 144 -14.18 5.63 23.78
CA VAL A 144 -12.80 5.35 23.37
C VAL A 144 -12.70 3.92 22.84
N VAL A 145 -12.03 3.74 21.69
CA VAL A 145 -11.70 2.40 21.19
C VAL A 145 -10.59 1.81 22.05
N VAL A 146 -10.85 0.65 22.65
CA VAL A 146 -9.94 -0.07 23.55
C VAL A 146 -9.54 -1.45 23.02
N GLY A 147 -9.90 -1.76 21.77
CA GLY A 147 -9.58 -3.03 21.15
C GLY A 147 -10.47 -3.37 19.96
N VAL A 148 -10.41 -4.62 19.53
CA VAL A 148 -11.16 -5.16 18.41
C VAL A 148 -11.76 -6.52 18.72
N ARG A 149 -12.88 -6.85 18.04
CA ARG A 149 -13.40 -8.21 17.90
C ARG A 149 -12.97 -8.75 16.54
N ALA A 150 -12.42 -9.92 16.54
CA ALA A 150 -11.90 -10.57 15.34
C ALA A 150 -12.29 -12.05 15.29
N GLU A 151 -12.18 -12.65 14.11
CA GLU A 151 -12.32 -14.08 13.88
C GLU A 151 -11.10 -14.60 13.12
N ASP A 152 -10.71 -15.84 13.39
CA ASP A 152 -9.70 -16.56 12.61
C ASP A 152 -10.31 -17.16 11.33
N ALA A 153 -9.47 -17.84 10.53
CA ALA A 153 -9.88 -18.47 9.27
C ALA A 153 -10.90 -19.61 9.48
N GLU A 154 -10.92 -20.22 10.66
CA GLU A 154 -11.85 -21.28 11.08
C GLU A 154 -13.17 -20.71 11.63
N GLY A 155 -13.29 -19.39 11.80
CA GLY A 155 -14.46 -18.71 12.32
C GLY A 155 -14.51 -18.61 13.84
N ASN A 156 -13.41 -18.93 14.54
CA ASN A 156 -13.35 -18.77 16.00
C ASN A 156 -13.18 -17.29 16.34
N GLY A 157 -14.16 -16.75 17.04
CA GLY A 157 -14.17 -15.34 17.47
C GLY A 157 -13.31 -15.11 18.72
N PHE A 158 -12.61 -13.98 18.78
CA PHE A 158 -11.85 -13.55 19.95
C PHE A 158 -11.83 -12.01 20.08
N GLU A 159 -11.46 -11.54 21.26
CA GLU A 159 -11.19 -10.12 21.51
C GLU A 159 -9.69 -9.89 21.68
N LEU A 160 -9.22 -8.73 21.23
CA LEU A 160 -7.87 -8.25 21.45
C LEU A 160 -7.95 -6.81 21.93
N ARG A 161 -7.22 -6.46 22.99
CA ARG A 161 -7.27 -5.14 23.61
C ARG A 161 -5.94 -4.42 23.52
N ALA A 162 -6.00 -3.14 23.19
CA ALA A 162 -4.85 -2.23 23.14
C ALA A 162 -5.31 -0.78 23.41
N PRO A 163 -4.45 0.06 24.00
CA PRO A 163 -4.75 1.49 24.14
C PRO A 163 -4.85 2.23 22.81
N VAL A 164 -4.21 1.70 21.75
CA VAL A 164 -4.24 2.29 20.40
C VAL A 164 -4.64 1.22 19.38
N THR A 165 -5.59 1.58 18.51
CA THR A 165 -5.98 0.77 17.35
C THR A 165 -5.84 1.63 16.09
N MET A 166 -5.04 1.17 15.12
CA MET A 166 -4.83 1.83 13.83
C MET A 166 -5.61 1.10 12.74
N ASP A 167 -6.49 1.80 12.06
CA ASP A 167 -7.17 1.27 10.86
C ASP A 167 -6.31 1.52 9.62
N ALA A 168 -5.56 0.51 9.20
CA ALA A 168 -4.79 0.44 7.96
C ALA A 168 -5.44 -0.51 6.93
N SER A 169 -6.76 -0.72 7.02
CA SER A 169 -7.54 -1.62 6.16
C SER A 169 -7.68 -1.13 4.71
N GLY A 170 -7.04 -0.03 4.35
CA GLY A 170 -7.01 0.50 3.00
C GLY A 170 -8.40 0.86 2.48
N ARG A 171 -8.78 0.32 1.32
CA ARG A 171 -10.08 0.59 0.69
C ARG A 171 -11.29 0.11 1.48
N ASP A 172 -11.11 -0.85 2.37
CA ASP A 172 -12.18 -1.33 3.25
C ASP A 172 -12.63 -0.25 4.23
N ALA A 173 -11.70 0.65 4.63
CA ALA A 173 -11.98 1.79 5.51
C ALA A 173 -12.88 1.36 6.68
N LEU A 174 -12.43 0.33 7.44
CA LEU A 174 -13.27 -0.41 8.37
C LEU A 174 -13.88 0.50 9.44
N PHE A 175 -13.04 1.32 10.09
CA PHE A 175 -13.50 2.25 11.13
C PHE A 175 -14.47 3.29 10.57
N GLN A 176 -14.09 3.94 9.46
CA GLN A 176 -14.90 4.99 8.84
C GLN A 176 -16.26 4.45 8.38
N ARG A 177 -16.29 3.19 7.88
CA ARG A 177 -17.53 2.52 7.49
C ARG A 177 -18.40 2.21 8.70
N LYS A 178 -17.82 1.64 9.78
CA LYS A 178 -18.54 1.32 11.01
C LYS A 178 -19.11 2.57 11.68
N LYS A 179 -18.35 3.66 11.69
CA LYS A 179 -18.77 4.95 12.25
C LYS A 179 -19.62 5.80 11.31
N LYS A 180 -19.92 5.30 10.09
CA LYS A 180 -20.70 6.03 9.05
C LYS A 180 -20.07 7.39 8.67
N LEU A 181 -18.73 7.49 8.76
CA LEU A 181 -17.98 8.71 8.43
C LEU A 181 -17.66 8.81 6.92
N ARG A 182 -17.78 7.72 6.18
CA ARG A 182 -17.49 7.66 4.75
C ARG A 182 -18.53 8.46 3.96
N LYS A 183 -18.07 9.48 3.23
CA LYS A 183 -18.90 10.27 2.32
C LYS A 183 -18.51 9.95 0.87
N ARG A 184 -19.51 9.76 0.02
CA ARG A 184 -19.31 9.59 -1.42
C ARG A 184 -19.18 10.97 -2.06
N ASP A 185 -18.11 11.18 -2.83
CA ASP A 185 -18.00 12.34 -3.72
C ASP A 185 -18.46 11.94 -5.13
N PRO A 186 -19.55 12.51 -5.64
CA PRO A 186 -20.07 12.20 -6.98
C PRO A 186 -19.07 12.50 -8.11
N LYS A 187 -18.15 13.48 -7.91
CA LYS A 187 -17.13 13.85 -8.88
C LYS A 187 -15.96 12.88 -8.94
N LEU A 188 -15.76 12.08 -7.89
CA LEU A 188 -14.69 11.08 -7.77
C LEU A 188 -15.19 9.65 -7.97
N ASN A 189 -16.36 9.47 -8.55
CA ASN A 189 -16.94 8.15 -8.83
C ASN A 189 -16.29 7.55 -10.10
N LYS A 190 -15.10 7.00 -9.95
CA LYS A 190 -14.30 6.43 -11.03
C LYS A 190 -14.16 4.92 -10.83
N ILE A 191 -14.05 4.18 -11.94
CA ILE A 191 -13.77 2.74 -11.95
C ILE A 191 -12.46 2.52 -12.68
N ALA A 192 -11.56 1.72 -12.10
CA ALA A 192 -10.36 1.23 -12.78
C ALA A 192 -10.59 -0.22 -13.22
N ILE A 193 -10.34 -0.48 -14.50
CA ILE A 193 -10.25 -1.82 -15.08
C ILE A 193 -8.77 -2.05 -15.41
N TRP A 194 -8.23 -3.20 -15.06
CA TRP A 194 -6.82 -3.49 -15.23
C TRP A 194 -6.60 -4.89 -15.78
N THR A 195 -5.45 -5.09 -16.42
CA THR A 195 -4.98 -6.39 -16.90
C THR A 195 -3.46 -6.36 -17.04
N LEU A 196 -2.85 -7.53 -17.11
CA LEU A 196 -1.41 -7.71 -17.32
C LEU A 196 -1.15 -8.13 -18.76
N TYR A 197 -0.16 -7.52 -19.40
CA TYR A 197 0.30 -7.86 -20.74
C TYR A 197 1.73 -8.37 -20.73
N LYS A 198 2.02 -9.37 -21.56
CA LYS A 198 3.39 -9.81 -21.88
C LYS A 198 3.84 -9.24 -23.23
N GLY A 199 5.13 -8.93 -23.35
CA GLY A 199 5.71 -8.49 -24.61
C GLY A 199 5.26 -7.11 -25.08
N ALA A 200 4.71 -6.29 -24.20
CA ALA A 200 4.39 -4.91 -24.53
C ALA A 200 5.68 -4.12 -24.80
N LYS A 201 5.58 -3.15 -25.73
CA LYS A 201 6.70 -2.25 -26.05
C LYS A 201 7.13 -1.50 -24.79
N ARG A 202 8.43 -1.38 -24.61
CA ARG A 202 9.07 -0.56 -23.59
C ARG A 202 9.94 0.49 -24.24
N ASP A 203 10.07 1.60 -23.58
CA ASP A 203 11.03 2.62 -23.95
C ASP A 203 12.44 2.16 -23.50
N PRO A 204 13.50 2.53 -24.24
CA PRO A 204 14.85 2.11 -23.91
C PRO A 204 15.48 2.99 -22.81
N GLY A 205 16.49 2.45 -22.15
CA GLY A 205 17.34 3.20 -21.21
C GLY A 205 16.61 3.67 -19.97
N ILE A 206 16.77 4.95 -19.61
CA ILE A 206 16.23 5.54 -18.38
C ILE A 206 14.69 5.50 -18.31
N ASP A 207 14.04 5.46 -19.46
CA ASP A 207 12.58 5.48 -19.56
C ASP A 207 11.96 4.07 -19.59
N GLU A 208 12.75 3.00 -19.49
CA GLU A 208 12.26 1.62 -19.49
C GLU A 208 11.21 1.38 -18.37
N GLY A 209 11.37 2.02 -17.22
CA GLY A 209 10.45 1.96 -16.10
C GLY A 209 9.46 3.12 -16.02
N ALA A 210 9.40 3.99 -17.01
CA ALA A 210 8.50 5.13 -17.01
C ALA A 210 7.02 4.71 -16.94
N THR A 211 6.24 5.42 -16.14
CA THR A 211 4.79 5.33 -16.22
C THR A 211 4.30 6.22 -17.34
N THR A 212 3.57 5.65 -18.30
CA THR A 212 2.91 6.45 -19.34
C THR A 212 1.43 6.61 -19.01
N VAL A 213 0.94 7.84 -19.05
CA VAL A 213 -0.48 8.19 -18.84
C VAL A 213 -1.06 8.70 -20.14
N ALA A 214 -1.94 7.92 -20.76
CA ALA A 214 -2.60 8.29 -22.00
C ALA A 214 -4.02 8.80 -21.73
N TYR A 215 -4.25 10.08 -22.01
CA TYR A 215 -5.56 10.70 -21.82
C TYR A 215 -6.51 10.43 -22.98
N VAL A 216 -7.74 10.02 -22.67
CA VAL A 216 -8.80 9.81 -23.66
C VAL A 216 -9.90 10.83 -23.40
N LYS A 217 -10.05 11.79 -24.30
CA LYS A 217 -11.00 12.91 -24.16
C LYS A 217 -12.43 12.43 -23.84
N GLY A 218 -12.97 12.90 -22.74
CA GLY A 218 -14.34 12.60 -22.29
C GLY A 218 -14.57 11.17 -21.79
N LYS A 219 -13.54 10.33 -21.71
CA LYS A 219 -13.66 8.93 -21.28
C LYS A 219 -12.77 8.56 -20.11
N GLY A 220 -11.64 9.26 -19.88
CA GLY A 220 -10.71 8.95 -18.81
C GLY A 220 -9.28 8.84 -19.29
N TRP A 221 -8.52 7.88 -18.77
CA TRP A 221 -7.13 7.69 -19.15
C TRP A 221 -6.67 6.24 -18.95
N PHE A 222 -5.62 5.86 -19.63
CA PHE A 222 -4.90 4.61 -19.45
C PHE A 222 -3.59 4.87 -18.73
N TRP A 223 -3.21 3.94 -17.88
CA TRP A 223 -1.84 3.85 -17.37
C TRP A 223 -1.12 2.66 -17.99
N ASN A 224 0.07 2.91 -18.49
CA ASN A 224 1.03 1.89 -18.88
C ASN A 224 2.09 1.85 -17.77
N ILE A 225 2.14 0.75 -17.01
CA ILE A 225 3.01 0.59 -15.85
C ILE A 225 3.86 -0.67 -16.05
N PRO A 226 5.16 -0.51 -16.37
CA PRO A 226 6.06 -1.64 -16.58
C PRO A 226 6.51 -2.23 -15.23
N VAL A 227 5.80 -3.22 -14.71
CA VAL A 227 6.04 -3.82 -13.39
C VAL A 227 7.19 -4.83 -13.36
N SER A 228 7.53 -5.44 -14.51
CA SER A 228 8.67 -6.33 -14.67
C SER A 228 9.12 -6.32 -16.11
N TYR A 229 10.25 -6.95 -16.42
CA TYR A 229 10.72 -7.09 -17.82
C TYR A 229 9.75 -7.83 -18.75
N THR A 230 8.80 -8.57 -18.18
CA THR A 230 7.84 -9.38 -18.96
C THR A 230 6.39 -8.95 -18.83
N HIS A 231 6.04 -8.12 -17.84
CA HIS A 231 4.65 -7.76 -17.56
C HIS A 231 4.46 -6.25 -17.44
N LEU A 232 3.31 -5.81 -17.89
CA LEU A 232 2.88 -4.43 -17.85
C LEU A 232 1.41 -4.39 -17.43
N THR A 233 1.10 -3.52 -16.49
CA THR A 233 -0.29 -3.28 -16.05
C THR A 233 -0.89 -2.10 -16.81
N LEU A 234 -2.12 -2.26 -17.30
CA LEU A 234 -2.90 -1.21 -17.94
C LEU A 234 -4.21 -0.97 -17.16
N PRO A 235 -4.18 -0.23 -16.07
CA PRO A 235 -5.42 0.24 -15.47
C PRO A 235 -6.03 1.34 -16.33
N THR A 236 -7.31 1.16 -16.67
CA THR A 236 -8.11 2.17 -17.36
C THR A 236 -9.08 2.77 -16.38
N ILE A 237 -9.09 4.10 -16.27
CA ILE A 237 -10.06 4.79 -15.42
C ILE A 237 -11.14 5.39 -16.30
N LEU A 238 -12.37 4.92 -16.09
CA LEU A 238 -13.57 5.42 -16.74
C LEU A 238 -14.28 6.43 -15.82
N PRO A 239 -14.91 7.46 -16.39
CA PRO A 239 -15.65 8.47 -15.63
C PRO A 239 -16.87 7.89 -14.91
#